data_3c00611c5df3fd2cac2fcb622f8e8e46
#
_entry.id   3c00611c5df3fd2cac2fcb622f8e8e46
#
_cell.length_a   1.000
_cell.length_b   1.000
_cell.length_c   1.000
_cell.angle_alpha   90.00
_cell.angle_beta   90.00
_cell.angle_gamma   90.00
#
_symmetry.space_group_name_H-M   'P 1'
#
loop_
_entity.id
_entity.type
_entity.pdbx_description
1 polymer ?
#
loop_
_entity_poly.entity_id
_entity_poly.type
_entity_poly.pdbx_seq_one_letter_code
_entity_poly.pdbx_strand_id
1 'polypeptide(L)'
;ELIKHSQLIDNNFELDEEGNITLESLFNHCEDENKKRILNKYLTHNLKTNKALICQSKDIENTHLFANSPWTLPTKNFINLANQYNIYLMFKNAKRFKHIDILKKNSWEKVNSKLLNASSLKISNLLFDESIVEKYNTFKAKSDSYLQNIISLKKIREAENLVGREFKGLIITVQSYGLFVELPDLFIEGLVHVSTLNDDWYEYRSRQNLLIGR
;
A
#
# COMPACT_ATOMS: atom_id res chain seq x y z
N GLU A 1 -6.95 -13.29 7.80
CA GLU A 1 -8.09 -12.47 7.32
C GLU A 1 -8.14 -12.39 5.79
N LEU A 2 -7.02 -12.12 5.11
CA LEU A 2 -6.92 -12.09 3.64
C LEU A 2 -7.43 -13.38 3.01
N ILE A 3 -7.01 -14.54 3.54
CA ILE A 3 -7.43 -15.87 3.10
C ILE A 3 -8.94 -16.07 3.26
N LYS A 4 -9.52 -15.62 4.38
CA LYS A 4 -10.98 -15.73 4.59
C LYS A 4 -11.78 -14.90 3.59
N HIS A 5 -11.31 -13.70 3.25
CA HIS A 5 -11.98 -12.85 2.27
C HIS A 5 -11.78 -13.35 0.84
N SER A 6 -10.61 -13.89 0.52
CA SER A 6 -10.36 -14.49 -0.79
C SER A 6 -11.23 -15.73 -1.02
N GLN A 7 -11.41 -16.57 0.00
CA GLN A 7 -12.30 -17.74 -0.05
C GLN A 7 -13.79 -17.37 -0.19
N LEU A 8 -14.20 -16.19 0.27
CA LEU A 8 -15.56 -15.67 0.02
C LEU A 8 -15.75 -15.23 -1.44
N ILE A 9 -14.66 -14.86 -2.12
CA ILE A 9 -14.69 -14.43 -3.51
C ILE A 9 -14.56 -15.64 -4.45
N ASP A 10 -13.74 -16.61 -4.09
CA ASP A 10 -13.55 -17.84 -4.87
C ASP A 10 -13.12 -19.01 -3.96
N ASN A 11 -13.75 -20.16 -4.09
CA ASN A 11 -13.49 -21.34 -3.23
C ASN A 11 -12.31 -22.19 -3.72
N ASN A 12 -11.66 -21.82 -4.83
CA ASN A 12 -10.68 -22.66 -5.53
C ASN A 12 -9.22 -22.20 -5.35
N PHE A 13 -8.88 -21.51 -4.26
CA PHE A 13 -7.49 -21.12 -4.02
C PHE A 13 -6.66 -22.32 -3.57
N GLU A 14 -5.64 -22.64 -4.35
CA GLU A 14 -4.59 -23.56 -3.94
C GLU A 14 -3.61 -22.85 -3.00
N LEU A 15 -3.41 -23.42 -1.85
CA LEU A 15 -2.35 -23.02 -0.91
C LEU A 15 -1.03 -23.62 -1.40
N ASP A 16 0.08 -22.91 -1.23
CA ASP A 16 1.40 -23.48 -1.44
C ASP A 16 1.69 -24.58 -0.38
N GLU A 17 2.81 -25.30 -0.55
CA GLU A 17 3.20 -26.41 0.35
C GLU A 17 3.38 -25.96 1.81
N GLU A 18 3.52 -24.65 2.07
CA GLU A 18 3.63 -24.03 3.39
C GLU A 18 2.29 -23.49 3.91
N GLY A 19 1.21 -23.62 3.16
CA GLY A 19 -0.10 -23.09 3.51
C GLY A 19 -0.25 -21.58 3.33
N ASN A 20 0.64 -20.94 2.57
CA ASN A 20 0.60 -19.53 2.24
C ASN A 20 0.01 -19.31 0.85
N ILE A 21 -0.69 -18.21 0.68
CA ILE A 21 -1.15 -17.74 -0.63
C ILE A 21 -0.26 -16.57 -1.05
N THR A 22 0.38 -16.68 -2.22
CA THR A 22 1.06 -15.54 -2.82
C THR A 22 0.04 -14.59 -3.44
N LEU A 23 0.31 -13.29 -3.38
CA LEU A 23 -0.56 -12.29 -4.03
C LEU A 23 -0.69 -12.55 -5.53
N GLU A 24 0.37 -13.03 -6.15
CA GLU A 24 0.40 -13.38 -7.57
C GLU A 24 -0.54 -14.55 -7.89
N SER A 25 -0.55 -15.61 -7.07
CA SER A 25 -1.48 -16.73 -7.24
C SER A 25 -2.93 -16.29 -7.06
N LEU A 26 -3.21 -15.40 -6.09
CA LEU A 26 -4.53 -14.82 -5.88
C LEU A 26 -5.07 -14.09 -7.11
N PHE A 27 -4.24 -13.28 -7.76
CA PHE A 27 -4.65 -12.52 -8.95
C PHE A 27 -4.76 -13.39 -10.21
N ASN A 28 -3.88 -14.38 -10.35
CA ASN A 28 -3.86 -15.25 -11.52
C ASN A 28 -5.05 -16.24 -11.57
N HIS A 29 -5.52 -16.69 -10.41
CA HIS A 29 -6.69 -17.58 -10.30
C HIS A 29 -8.04 -16.86 -10.39
N CYS A 30 -8.05 -15.54 -10.31
CA CYS A 30 -9.27 -14.75 -10.39
C CYS A 30 -9.53 -14.38 -11.86
N GLU A 31 -10.40 -15.10 -12.56
CA GLU A 31 -10.74 -14.81 -13.96
C GLU A 31 -11.66 -13.59 -14.11
N ASP A 32 -12.50 -13.33 -13.09
CA ASP A 32 -13.48 -12.25 -13.11
C ASP A 32 -12.82 -10.91 -12.72
N GLU A 33 -12.85 -9.95 -13.62
CA GLU A 33 -12.33 -8.60 -13.41
C GLU A 33 -12.99 -7.85 -12.22
N ASN A 34 -14.27 -8.11 -11.95
CA ASN A 34 -14.96 -7.52 -10.81
C ASN A 34 -14.43 -8.08 -9.48
N LYS A 35 -14.18 -9.39 -9.44
CA LYS A 35 -13.56 -10.04 -8.28
C LYS A 35 -12.13 -9.55 -8.05
N LYS A 36 -11.33 -9.42 -9.11
CA LYS A 36 -9.98 -8.81 -9.04
C LYS A 36 -10.03 -7.41 -8.46
N ARG A 37 -11.01 -6.62 -8.88
CA ARG A 37 -11.20 -5.24 -8.42
C ARG A 37 -11.52 -5.19 -6.92
N ILE A 38 -12.45 -6.02 -6.44
CA ILE A 38 -12.79 -6.12 -5.01
C ILE A 38 -11.56 -6.55 -4.21
N LEU A 39 -10.85 -7.57 -4.68
CA LEU A 39 -9.64 -8.07 -4.04
C LEU A 39 -8.55 -7.00 -3.95
N ASN A 40 -8.28 -6.28 -5.05
CA ASN A 40 -7.30 -5.21 -5.08
C ASN A 40 -7.65 -4.07 -4.12
N LYS A 41 -8.94 -3.72 -4.04
CA LYS A 41 -9.43 -2.71 -3.10
C LYS A 41 -9.25 -3.14 -1.65
N TYR A 42 -9.58 -4.38 -1.35
CA TYR A 42 -9.37 -4.96 -0.02
C TYR A 42 -7.88 -4.98 0.35
N LEU A 43 -7.00 -5.37 -0.57
CA LEU A 43 -5.56 -5.37 -0.37
C LEU A 43 -5.03 -3.97 -0.12
N THR A 44 -5.40 -3.00 -0.94
CA THR A 44 -4.93 -1.61 -0.80
C THR A 44 -5.41 -0.97 0.50
N HIS A 45 -6.58 -1.34 0.99
CA HIS A 45 -7.10 -0.86 2.28
C HIS A 45 -6.35 -1.48 3.47
N ASN A 46 -6.00 -2.77 3.39
CA ASN A 46 -5.38 -3.51 4.50
C ASN A 46 -3.85 -3.46 4.47
N LEU A 47 -3.24 -3.33 3.30
CA LEU A 47 -1.81 -3.08 3.17
C LEU A 47 -1.47 -1.64 3.57
N LYS A 48 -1.69 -1.29 4.83
CA LYS A 48 -1.38 0.02 5.43
C LYS A 48 0.12 0.35 5.49
N THR A 49 0.94 -0.20 4.62
CA THR A 49 2.37 -0.26 4.82
C THR A 49 3.17 0.52 3.81
N ASN A 50 2.99 1.82 3.78
CA ASN A 50 3.98 2.69 3.14
C ASN A 50 4.74 3.54 4.16
N LYS A 51 5.02 2.95 5.34
CA LYS A 51 5.88 3.60 6.31
C LYS A 51 7.35 3.45 5.88
N ALA A 52 8.08 4.55 5.90
CA ALA A 52 9.52 4.51 5.79
C ALA A 52 10.10 3.92 7.07
N LEU A 53 11.08 3.03 6.92
CA LEU A 53 11.80 2.41 8.02
C LEU A 53 13.30 2.59 7.78
N ILE A 54 14.06 2.71 8.85
CA ILE A 54 15.51 2.66 8.82
C ILE A 54 15.88 1.18 8.94
N CYS A 55 16.43 0.59 7.86
CA CYS A 55 16.89 -0.78 7.86
C CYS A 55 18.41 -0.82 7.94
N GLN A 56 18.93 -1.63 8.85
CA GLN A 56 20.33 -2.02 8.85
C GLN A 56 20.52 -3.30 8.00
N SER A 57 21.72 -3.51 7.46
CA SER A 57 21.99 -4.66 6.58
C SER A 57 21.65 -6.02 7.23
N LYS A 58 21.78 -6.13 8.55
CA LYS A 58 21.44 -7.35 9.31
C LYS A 58 19.95 -7.61 9.40
N ASP A 59 19.12 -6.58 9.33
CA ASP A 59 17.66 -6.71 9.41
C ASP A 59 17.07 -7.24 8.11
N ILE A 60 17.75 -7.01 6.99
CA ILE A 60 17.31 -7.43 5.65
C ILE A 60 17.44 -8.95 5.49
N GLU A 61 18.50 -9.54 6.03
CA GLU A 61 18.74 -10.99 5.95
C GLU A 61 17.71 -11.79 6.75
N ASN A 62 17.15 -11.21 7.82
CA ASN A 62 16.25 -11.90 8.74
C ASN A 62 14.75 -11.74 8.40
N THR A 63 14.40 -10.79 7.52
CA THR A 63 12.99 -10.42 7.35
C THR A 63 12.36 -10.91 6.04
N HIS A 64 13.12 -11.53 5.13
CA HIS A 64 12.67 -11.88 3.76
C HIS A 64 11.99 -10.71 3.02
N LEU A 65 12.01 -9.51 3.60
CA LEU A 65 11.49 -8.30 3.01
C LEU A 65 12.53 -7.75 2.06
N PHE A 66 12.19 -7.67 0.78
CA PHE A 66 12.98 -6.89 -0.18
C PHE A 66 12.99 -5.44 0.29
N ALA A 67 14.05 -5.05 0.99
CA ALA A 67 14.24 -3.66 1.36
C ALA A 67 14.40 -2.83 0.08
N ASN A 68 13.34 -2.17 -0.30
CA ASN A 68 13.38 -1.24 -1.41
C ASN A 68 13.80 0.13 -0.87
N SER A 69 14.97 0.59 -1.29
CA SER A 69 15.45 1.93 -0.98
C SER A 69 15.07 2.86 -2.13
N PRO A 70 13.92 3.53 -2.06
CA PRO A 70 13.44 4.35 -3.15
C PRO A 70 14.33 5.59 -3.32
N TRP A 71 14.66 5.94 -4.55
CA TRP A 71 15.51 7.08 -4.89
C TRP A 71 15.01 7.91 -6.09
N THR A 72 13.89 7.51 -6.66
CA THR A 72 13.25 8.21 -7.78
C THR A 72 12.42 9.39 -7.31
N LEU A 73 12.23 10.42 -8.15
CA LEU A 73 11.41 11.59 -7.85
C LEU A 73 11.75 12.31 -6.51
N PRO A 74 13.00 12.72 -6.31
CA PRO A 74 13.44 13.32 -5.04
C PRO A 74 12.71 14.62 -4.69
N THR A 75 12.20 15.34 -5.67
CA THR A 75 11.44 16.57 -5.47
C THR A 75 10.05 16.35 -4.86
N LYS A 76 9.54 15.13 -4.94
CA LYS A 76 8.21 14.78 -4.43
C LYS A 76 8.23 14.01 -3.12
N ASN A 77 9.38 13.48 -2.72
CA ASN A 77 9.49 12.60 -1.57
C ASN A 77 10.80 12.83 -0.83
N PHE A 78 10.70 13.23 0.45
CA PHE A 78 11.86 13.50 1.29
C PHE A 78 12.80 12.29 1.44
N ILE A 79 12.25 11.08 1.61
CA ILE A 79 13.08 9.86 1.77
C ILE A 79 13.88 9.58 0.50
N ASN A 80 13.27 9.77 -0.67
CA ASN A 80 13.98 9.62 -1.95
C ASN A 80 15.11 10.64 -2.08
N LEU A 81 14.87 11.87 -1.66
CA LEU A 81 15.90 12.93 -1.64
C LEU A 81 17.02 12.59 -0.66
N ALA A 82 16.68 12.13 0.55
CA ALA A 82 17.64 11.72 1.56
C ALA A 82 18.53 10.57 1.08
N ASN A 83 17.94 9.55 0.46
CA ASN A 83 18.65 8.43 -0.13
C ASN A 83 19.60 8.89 -1.27
N GLN A 84 19.12 9.74 -2.19
CA GLN A 84 19.97 10.29 -3.24
C GLN A 84 21.12 11.12 -2.69
N TYR A 85 20.83 11.95 -1.68
CA TYR A 85 21.88 12.77 -1.05
C TYR A 85 22.92 11.91 -0.35
N ASN A 86 22.52 10.82 0.28
CA ASN A 86 23.44 9.87 0.89
C ASN A 86 24.36 9.21 -0.16
N ILE A 87 23.78 8.78 -1.28
CA ILE A 87 24.54 8.27 -2.43
C ILE A 87 25.52 9.34 -2.95
N TYR A 88 25.08 10.59 -3.10
CA TYR A 88 25.94 11.70 -3.52
C TYR A 88 27.12 11.89 -2.56
N LEU A 89 26.90 11.85 -1.24
CA LEU A 89 27.96 11.96 -0.24
C LEU A 89 28.98 10.82 -0.38
N MET A 90 28.50 9.59 -0.63
CA MET A 90 29.37 8.44 -0.88
C MET A 90 30.24 8.66 -2.13
N PHE A 91 29.64 9.05 -3.24
CA PHE A 91 30.40 9.33 -4.48
C PHE A 91 31.35 10.49 -4.36
N LYS A 92 30.98 11.57 -3.68
CA LYS A 92 31.85 12.72 -3.41
C LYS A 92 33.10 12.32 -2.67
N ASN A 93 33.00 11.38 -1.75
CA ASN A 93 34.12 10.89 -0.97
C ASN A 93 34.90 9.78 -1.69
N ALA A 94 34.24 8.96 -2.51
CA ALA A 94 34.86 7.88 -3.27
C ALA A 94 35.96 8.38 -4.25
N LYS A 95 35.84 9.60 -4.78
CA LYS A 95 36.87 10.22 -5.62
C LYS A 95 38.25 10.31 -4.96
N ARG A 96 38.33 10.20 -3.63
CA ARG A 96 39.57 10.20 -2.86
C ARG A 96 40.25 8.82 -2.79
N PHE A 97 39.54 7.75 -3.19
CA PHE A 97 40.02 6.37 -3.09
C PHE A 97 40.25 5.80 -4.49
N LYS A 98 41.48 5.92 -4.99
CA LYS A 98 41.86 5.54 -6.38
C LYS A 98 41.74 4.03 -6.72
N HIS A 99 41.48 3.13 -5.75
CA HIS A 99 41.56 1.68 -5.95
C HIS A 99 40.49 0.86 -5.17
N ILE A 100 39.27 1.36 -5.00
CA ILE A 100 38.24 0.54 -4.44
C ILE A 100 37.49 -0.14 -5.57
N ASP A 101 37.66 -1.46 -5.68
CA ASP A 101 36.87 -2.30 -6.57
C ASP A 101 35.48 -2.47 -5.96
N ILE A 102 34.59 -1.52 -6.28
CA ILE A 102 33.26 -1.38 -5.72
C ILE A 102 32.36 -2.60 -6.07
N LEU A 103 32.79 -3.38 -7.06
CA LEU A 103 32.00 -4.52 -7.58
C LEU A 103 32.30 -5.84 -6.86
N LYS A 104 33.29 -5.91 -5.98
CA LYS A 104 33.55 -7.12 -5.21
C LYS A 104 32.69 -7.19 -3.96
N LYS A 105 31.79 -8.18 -3.93
CA LYS A 105 30.79 -8.41 -2.86
C LYS A 105 31.35 -8.37 -1.43
N ASN A 106 32.59 -8.77 -1.21
CA ASN A 106 33.23 -8.80 0.11
C ASN A 106 33.87 -7.48 0.56
N SER A 107 33.79 -6.42 -0.25
CA SER A 107 34.41 -5.13 0.06
C SER A 107 33.41 -4.09 0.59
N TRP A 108 32.09 -4.33 0.51
CA TRP A 108 31.06 -3.36 0.87
C TRP A 108 31.08 -2.95 2.36
N GLU A 109 31.32 -3.87 3.28
CA GLU A 109 31.41 -3.56 4.70
C GLU A 109 32.63 -2.70 5.02
N LYS A 110 33.77 -2.96 4.36
CA LYS A 110 35.00 -2.16 4.49
C LYS A 110 34.89 -0.81 3.77
N VAL A 111 34.05 -0.75 2.74
CA VAL A 111 33.81 0.44 1.94
C VAL A 111 32.93 1.44 2.69
N ASN A 112 31.87 0.96 3.35
CA ASN A 112 30.93 1.81 4.09
C ASN A 112 31.61 2.65 5.18
N SER A 113 32.53 2.08 5.95
CA SER A 113 33.22 2.81 7.00
C SER A 113 34.24 3.86 6.49
N LYS A 114 34.69 3.73 5.23
CA LYS A 114 35.70 4.62 4.61
C LYS A 114 35.11 5.62 3.61
N LEU A 115 33.91 5.35 3.06
CA LEU A 115 33.28 6.21 2.06
C LEU A 115 32.67 7.48 2.65
N LEU A 116 32.26 7.46 3.91
CA LEU A 116 31.73 8.63 4.59
C LEU A 116 32.80 9.20 5.54
N ASN A 117 33.22 10.42 5.30
CA ASN A 117 34.03 11.15 6.28
C ASN A 117 33.14 11.56 7.48
N ALA A 118 33.77 11.99 8.59
CA ALA A 118 33.09 12.34 9.81
C ALA A 118 31.94 13.38 9.61
N SER A 119 32.14 14.36 8.74
CA SER A 119 31.15 15.38 8.42
C SER A 119 29.98 14.80 7.62
N SER A 120 30.26 13.97 6.62
CA SER A 120 29.22 13.29 5.83
C SER A 120 28.45 12.29 6.66
N LEU A 121 29.10 11.60 7.59
CA LEU A 121 28.45 10.68 8.50
C LEU A 121 27.48 11.40 9.46
N LYS A 122 27.87 12.57 9.97
CA LYS A 122 26.97 13.39 10.78
C LYS A 122 25.69 13.79 10.01
N ILE A 123 25.86 14.22 8.75
CA ILE A 123 24.70 14.58 7.93
C ILE A 123 23.84 13.36 7.62
N SER A 124 24.44 12.22 7.29
CA SER A 124 23.73 10.98 7.04
C SER A 124 22.93 10.56 8.29
N ASN A 125 23.54 10.58 9.47
CA ASN A 125 22.87 10.24 10.72
C ASN A 125 21.71 11.19 11.05
N LEU A 126 21.83 12.48 10.72
CA LEU A 126 20.75 13.45 10.88
C LEU A 126 19.58 13.14 9.93
N LEU A 127 19.86 12.82 8.67
CA LEU A 127 18.82 12.53 7.68
C LEU A 127 18.05 11.23 7.97
N PHE A 128 18.73 10.27 8.58
CA PHE A 128 18.18 8.96 8.94
C PHE A 128 17.98 8.81 10.46
N ASP A 129 17.72 9.91 11.16
CA ASP A 129 17.27 9.89 12.55
C ASP A 129 15.84 9.36 12.65
N GLU A 130 15.59 8.48 13.62
CA GLU A 130 14.28 7.85 13.81
C GLU A 130 13.17 8.88 14.01
N SER A 131 13.46 9.98 14.73
CA SER A 131 12.48 11.03 14.99
C SER A 131 12.08 11.77 13.70
N ILE A 132 13.01 11.94 12.77
CA ILE A 132 12.75 12.56 11.46
C ILE A 132 11.92 11.63 10.59
N VAL A 133 12.26 10.34 10.57
CA VAL A 133 11.52 9.34 9.80
C VAL A 133 10.09 9.17 10.35
N GLU A 134 9.90 9.19 11.65
CA GLU A 134 8.58 9.13 12.27
C GLU A 134 7.73 10.38 11.94
N LYS A 135 8.31 11.57 12.02
CA LYS A 135 7.64 12.82 11.60
C LYS A 135 7.26 12.77 10.14
N TYR A 136 8.14 12.28 9.27
CA TYR A 136 7.85 12.09 7.86
C TYR A 136 6.67 11.14 7.64
N ASN A 137 6.66 9.98 8.32
CA ASN A 137 5.58 9.00 8.21
C ASN A 137 4.24 9.59 8.65
N THR A 138 4.24 10.35 9.76
CA THR A 138 3.05 11.03 10.27
C THR A 138 2.54 12.08 9.28
N PHE A 139 3.45 12.90 8.74
CA PHE A 139 3.09 13.92 7.75
C PHE A 139 2.57 13.31 6.47
N LYS A 140 3.23 12.25 5.98
CA LYS A 140 2.81 11.52 4.79
C LYS A 140 1.40 10.93 4.95
N ALA A 141 1.12 10.26 6.07
CA ALA A 141 -0.19 9.70 6.35
C ALA A 141 -1.30 10.77 6.36
N LYS A 142 -1.04 11.93 6.95
CA LYS A 142 -1.97 13.07 6.92
C LYS A 142 -2.18 13.60 5.49
N SER A 143 -1.10 13.78 4.73
CA SER A 143 -1.15 14.25 3.35
C SER A 143 -1.95 13.30 2.46
N ASP A 144 -1.71 11.99 2.58
CA ASP A 144 -2.44 10.97 1.84
C ASP A 144 -3.93 10.98 2.20
N SER A 145 -4.27 11.16 3.49
CA SER A 145 -5.66 11.30 3.94
C SER A 145 -6.35 12.54 3.37
N TYR A 146 -5.69 13.69 3.37
CA TYR A 146 -6.24 14.91 2.76
C TYR A 146 -6.46 14.74 1.25
N LEU A 147 -5.52 14.12 0.56
CA LEU A 147 -5.66 13.84 -0.87
C LEU A 147 -6.89 12.95 -1.15
N GLN A 148 -7.09 11.89 -0.37
CA GLN A 148 -8.27 11.03 -0.49
C GLN A 148 -9.57 11.78 -0.22
N ASN A 149 -9.59 12.67 0.79
CA ASN A 149 -10.75 13.51 1.06
C ASN A 149 -11.09 14.44 -0.11
N ILE A 150 -10.09 15.07 -0.74
CA ILE A 150 -10.28 15.93 -1.90
C ILE A 150 -10.82 15.12 -3.09
N ILE A 151 -10.26 13.94 -3.33
CA ILE A 151 -10.72 13.03 -4.40
C ILE A 151 -12.19 12.64 -4.14
N SER A 152 -12.54 12.29 -2.90
CA SER A 152 -13.91 11.93 -2.52
C SER A 152 -14.89 13.10 -2.74
N LEU A 153 -14.50 14.31 -2.35
CA LEU A 153 -15.33 15.50 -2.59
C LEU A 153 -15.57 15.76 -4.09
N LYS A 154 -14.56 15.57 -4.93
CA LYS A 154 -14.71 15.70 -6.39
C LYS A 154 -15.67 14.63 -6.93
N LYS A 155 -15.52 13.40 -6.49
CA LYS A 155 -16.41 12.29 -6.87
C LYS A 155 -17.88 12.56 -6.47
N ILE A 156 -18.10 13.12 -5.27
CA ILE A 156 -19.45 13.49 -4.79
C ILE A 156 -20.05 14.55 -5.70
N ARG A 157 -19.30 15.59 -6.06
CA ARG A 157 -19.78 16.65 -6.98
C ARG A 157 -20.14 16.11 -8.35
N GLU A 158 -19.37 15.17 -8.88
CA GLU A 158 -19.71 14.50 -10.14
C GLU A 158 -20.98 13.63 -9.98
N ALA A 159 -21.13 12.95 -8.84
CA ALA A 159 -22.28 12.13 -8.54
C ALA A 159 -23.58 12.95 -8.45
N GLU A 160 -23.55 14.22 -7.98
CA GLU A 160 -24.71 15.12 -7.94
C GLU A 160 -25.35 15.29 -9.30
N ASN A 161 -24.56 15.34 -10.37
CA ASN A 161 -25.05 15.46 -11.75
C ASN A 161 -25.66 14.17 -12.30
N LEU A 162 -25.53 13.06 -11.59
CA LEU A 162 -25.96 11.73 -12.01
C LEU A 162 -27.20 11.25 -11.25
N VAL A 163 -27.67 12.04 -10.30
CA VAL A 163 -28.88 11.70 -9.52
C VAL A 163 -30.09 11.51 -10.46
N GLY A 164 -30.83 10.43 -10.23
CA GLY A 164 -31.97 10.04 -11.05
C GLY A 164 -31.64 9.17 -12.25
N ARG A 165 -30.38 8.82 -12.48
CA ARG A 165 -29.97 7.86 -13.51
C ARG A 165 -29.78 6.48 -12.92
N GLU A 166 -29.99 5.47 -13.73
CA GLU A 166 -29.76 4.06 -13.36
C GLU A 166 -28.35 3.61 -13.82
N PHE A 167 -27.67 2.89 -12.95
CA PHE A 167 -26.33 2.38 -13.19
C PHE A 167 -26.22 0.92 -12.76
N LYS A 168 -25.31 0.18 -13.41
CA LYS A 168 -24.87 -1.11 -12.89
C LYS A 168 -23.85 -0.87 -11.78
N GLY A 169 -24.16 -1.34 -10.58
CA GLY A 169 -23.29 -1.24 -9.40
C GLY A 169 -22.69 -2.58 -9.02
N LEU A 170 -21.47 -2.53 -8.47
CA LEU A 170 -20.80 -3.67 -7.88
C LEU A 170 -20.88 -3.58 -6.36
N ILE A 171 -21.44 -4.58 -5.70
CA ILE A 171 -21.46 -4.66 -4.23
C ILE A 171 -20.06 -4.97 -3.75
N ILE A 172 -19.48 -4.04 -2.96
CA ILE A 172 -18.09 -4.17 -2.47
C ILE A 172 -18.10 -4.73 -1.05
N THR A 173 -19.03 -4.26 -0.22
CA THR A 173 -19.09 -4.62 1.20
C THR A 173 -20.53 -4.66 1.65
N VAL A 174 -20.85 -5.65 2.49
CA VAL A 174 -22.16 -5.83 3.12
C VAL A 174 -22.02 -5.55 4.61
N GLN A 175 -22.91 -4.72 5.15
CA GLN A 175 -22.98 -4.37 6.56
C GLN A 175 -24.41 -4.58 7.08
N SER A 176 -24.58 -4.56 8.40
CA SER A 176 -25.89 -4.73 9.03
C SER A 176 -26.92 -3.65 8.64
N TYR A 177 -26.45 -2.48 8.24
CA TYR A 177 -27.28 -1.32 7.88
C TYR A 177 -27.41 -1.11 6.37
N GLY A 178 -26.73 -1.90 5.54
CA GLY A 178 -26.84 -1.78 4.09
C GLY A 178 -25.67 -2.31 3.30
N LEU A 179 -25.62 -1.92 2.04
CA LEU A 179 -24.64 -2.35 1.04
C LEU A 179 -23.81 -1.16 0.59
N PHE A 180 -22.49 -1.33 0.55
CA PHE A 180 -21.63 -0.40 -0.18
C PHE A 180 -21.50 -0.86 -1.62
N VAL A 181 -21.92 0.03 -2.52
CA VAL A 181 -21.94 -0.22 -3.96
C VAL A 181 -20.99 0.73 -4.66
N GLU A 182 -20.16 0.20 -5.51
CA GLU A 182 -19.30 0.98 -6.40
C GLU A 182 -19.88 1.01 -7.81
N LEU A 183 -19.84 2.17 -8.44
CA LEU A 183 -20.05 2.34 -9.87
C LEU A 183 -18.71 2.17 -10.58
N PRO A 184 -18.43 1.02 -11.23
CA PRO A 184 -17.08 0.71 -11.74
C PRO A 184 -16.55 1.70 -12.75
N ASP A 185 -17.43 2.20 -13.63
CA ASP A 185 -17.06 3.13 -14.71
C ASP A 185 -16.71 4.54 -14.20
N LEU A 186 -17.26 4.92 -13.05
CA LEU A 186 -17.13 6.26 -12.48
C LEU A 186 -16.24 6.29 -11.24
N PHE A 187 -15.86 5.14 -10.70
CA PHE A 187 -15.10 5.01 -9.45
C PHE A 187 -15.77 5.73 -8.26
N ILE A 188 -17.11 5.79 -8.26
CA ILE A 188 -17.91 6.40 -7.20
C ILE A 188 -18.48 5.28 -6.33
N GLU A 189 -18.42 5.48 -5.02
CA GLU A 189 -19.00 4.58 -4.04
C GLU A 189 -20.16 5.25 -3.32
N GLY A 190 -21.20 4.48 -3.07
CA GLY A 190 -22.34 4.92 -2.31
C GLY A 190 -22.86 3.84 -1.36
N LEU A 191 -23.59 4.26 -0.35
CA LEU A 191 -24.31 3.39 0.56
C LEU A 191 -25.76 3.25 0.10
N VAL A 192 -26.18 2.01 -0.11
CA VAL A 192 -27.58 1.63 -0.22
C VAL A 192 -28.02 1.15 1.15
N HIS A 193 -28.79 1.97 1.86
CA HIS A 193 -29.27 1.62 3.20
C HIS A 193 -30.34 0.53 3.13
N VAL A 194 -30.33 -0.41 4.08
CA VAL A 194 -31.27 -1.55 4.08
C VAL A 194 -32.73 -1.10 4.06
N SER A 195 -33.06 0.05 4.67
CA SER A 195 -34.43 0.59 4.67
C SER A 195 -34.91 1.10 3.31
N THR A 196 -34.03 1.23 2.32
CA THR A 196 -34.40 1.61 0.94
C THR A 196 -34.69 0.40 0.06
N LEU A 197 -34.42 -0.81 0.55
CA LEU A 197 -34.74 -2.08 -0.10
C LEU A 197 -36.19 -2.44 0.32
N ASN A 198 -37.14 -2.20 -0.57
CA ASN A 198 -38.58 -2.36 -0.27
C ASN A 198 -39.13 -3.70 -0.74
N ASP A 199 -38.29 -4.57 -1.26
CA ASP A 199 -38.64 -5.85 -1.87
C ASP A 199 -38.74 -6.98 -0.84
N ASP A 200 -38.01 -6.91 0.28
CA ASP A 200 -38.02 -7.95 1.32
C ASP A 200 -37.53 -7.41 2.68
N TRP A 201 -37.67 -8.27 3.71
CA TRP A 201 -37.07 -8.06 5.03
C TRP A 201 -35.70 -8.71 5.08
N TYR A 202 -34.64 -7.90 5.28
CA TYR A 202 -33.27 -8.38 5.25
C TYR A 202 -32.71 -8.62 6.65
N GLU A 203 -32.15 -9.81 6.86
CA GLU A 203 -31.43 -10.20 8.06
C GLU A 203 -29.91 -10.28 7.78
N TYR A 204 -29.12 -9.57 8.60
CA TYR A 204 -27.66 -9.59 8.47
C TYR A 204 -27.03 -10.75 9.23
N ARG A 205 -26.29 -11.60 8.53
CA ARG A 205 -25.49 -12.67 9.11
C ARG A 205 -24.01 -12.28 9.19
N SER A 206 -23.60 -11.86 10.38
CA SER A 206 -22.25 -11.32 10.62
C SER A 206 -21.11 -12.31 10.34
N ARG A 207 -21.35 -13.62 10.51
CA ARG A 207 -20.33 -14.65 10.23
C ARG A 207 -20.02 -14.82 8.75
N GLN A 208 -20.95 -14.50 7.89
CA GLN A 208 -20.88 -14.70 6.44
C GLN A 208 -20.85 -13.38 5.67
N ASN A 209 -21.02 -12.24 6.36
CA ASN A 209 -21.17 -10.91 5.76
C ASN A 209 -22.25 -10.89 4.66
N LEU A 210 -23.41 -11.49 4.95
CA LEU A 210 -24.54 -11.58 4.03
C LEU A 210 -25.75 -10.86 4.59
N LEU A 211 -26.49 -10.20 3.70
CA LEU A 211 -27.88 -9.79 3.90
C LEU A 211 -28.79 -10.81 3.21
N ILE A 212 -29.65 -11.46 3.94
CA ILE A 212 -30.54 -12.50 3.42
C ILE A 212 -31.98 -12.00 3.58
N GLY A 213 -32.73 -11.97 2.48
CA GLY A 213 -34.15 -11.73 2.46
C GLY A 213 -34.91 -12.92 3.10
N ARG A 214 -36.05 -12.63 3.72
CA ARG A 214 -36.94 -13.63 4.33
C ARG A 214 -37.99 -14.09 3.36
#